data_880b902ddd91c9023d0f609f1251778e
#
_entry.id   880b902ddd91c9023d0f609f1251778e
#
_cell.length_a   1.000
_cell.length_b   1.000
_cell.length_c   1.000
_cell.angle_alpha   90.00
_cell.angle_beta   90.00
_cell.angle_gamma   90.00
#
_symmetry.space_group_name_H-M   'P 1'
#
loop_
_entity.id
_entity.type
_entity.pdbx_description
1 polymer ?
#
loop_
_entity_poly.entity_id
_entity_poly.type
_entity_poly.pdbx_seq_one_letter_code
_entity_poly.pdbx_strand_id
1 'polypeptide(L)'
;MMEALLVPVLSFIRDWWGPLLAGLGIIFRESIITFIATKVSQENLKQLEQMKSNLRVGENAKRDMSQHVVKFYDAYSDRLIAKKMEAAEDLLRARYLLARYQRLTQYMQLFDMPKILLANNENVAALFKTIMRPYKDSFDGFKYDKTGPLLYLSERTLRVFEIYETIIINAYITCELVGHNIKNQDKILKKDTKLIQRIIEYVPASEEGFKKFGEYYAYFWASYFYEEIKNVTRQEILDLGETKGEIIKVKDIISQSYEAMEEVMKKLEGCGKLPTNPVFENERTQDN
;
A
#
# COMPACT_ATOMS: atom_id res chain seq x y z
N MET A 1 -44.96 16.55 -97.73
CA MET A 1 -45.62 17.56 -96.91
C MET A 1 -45.36 17.41 -95.41
N MET A 2 -44.74 16.32 -94.93
CA MET A 2 -44.48 16.06 -93.51
C MET A 2 -43.08 16.56 -92.99
N GLU A 3 -42.13 16.75 -93.91
CA GLU A 3 -40.80 17.26 -93.52
C GLU A 3 -40.72 18.79 -93.25
N ALA A 4 -41.66 19.54 -93.85
CA ALA A 4 -41.68 21.01 -93.68
C ALA A 4 -42.18 21.47 -92.26
N LEU A 5 -42.84 20.61 -91.52
CA LEU A 5 -43.35 20.92 -90.16
C LEU A 5 -42.43 20.43 -89.07
N LEU A 6 -41.52 19.53 -89.34
CA LEU A 6 -40.61 18.93 -88.32
C LEU A 6 -39.41 19.88 -87.97
N VAL A 7 -38.97 20.67 -88.93
CA VAL A 7 -37.81 21.57 -88.75
C VAL A 7 -38.10 22.71 -87.76
N PRO A 8 -39.22 23.42 -87.80
CA PRO A 8 -39.50 24.49 -86.84
C PRO A 8 -39.80 23.97 -85.40
N VAL A 9 -40.37 22.74 -85.33
CA VAL A 9 -40.66 22.14 -83.99
C VAL A 9 -39.33 21.67 -83.33
N LEU A 10 -38.42 21.14 -84.03
CA LEU A 10 -37.11 20.73 -83.48
C LEU A 10 -36.23 21.95 -83.15
N SER A 11 -36.29 23.03 -83.92
CA SER A 11 -35.58 24.29 -83.53
C SER A 11 -36.20 24.92 -82.29
N PHE A 12 -37.51 24.95 -82.20
CA PHE A 12 -38.22 25.47 -81.04
C PHE A 12 -37.89 24.65 -79.77
N ILE A 13 -37.86 23.35 -79.86
CA ILE A 13 -37.49 22.48 -78.75
C ILE A 13 -36.03 22.72 -78.38
N ARG A 14 -35.11 22.84 -79.32
CA ARG A 14 -33.68 23.05 -79.04
C ARG A 14 -33.44 24.43 -78.42
N ASP A 15 -34.12 25.48 -78.85
CA ASP A 15 -33.89 26.85 -78.38
C ASP A 15 -34.54 27.10 -77.00
N TRP A 16 -35.55 26.34 -76.63
CA TRP A 16 -36.23 26.48 -75.32
C TRP A 16 -35.77 25.51 -74.24
N TRP A 17 -35.13 24.41 -74.66
CA TRP A 17 -34.59 23.45 -73.67
C TRP A 17 -33.49 24.02 -72.78
N GLY A 18 -32.64 24.90 -73.31
CA GLY A 18 -31.57 25.54 -72.56
C GLY A 18 -32.12 26.39 -71.37
N PRO A 19 -32.99 27.36 -71.66
CA PRO A 19 -33.61 28.17 -70.61
C PRO A 19 -34.47 27.37 -69.62
N LEU A 20 -35.18 26.33 -70.08
CA LEU A 20 -36.02 25.46 -69.22
C LEU A 20 -35.18 24.62 -68.27
N LEU A 21 -34.08 24.04 -68.76
CA LEU A 21 -33.12 23.30 -67.92
C LEU A 21 -32.41 24.22 -66.96
N ALA A 22 -32.05 25.42 -67.38
CA ALA A 22 -31.43 26.41 -66.49
C ALA A 22 -32.40 26.85 -65.40
N GLY A 23 -33.67 27.11 -65.73
CA GLY A 23 -34.71 27.48 -64.75
C GLY A 23 -35.02 26.37 -63.77
N LEU A 24 -35.14 25.11 -64.27
CA LEU A 24 -35.25 23.92 -63.37
C LEU A 24 -34.02 23.73 -62.50
N GLY A 25 -32.80 23.94 -63.02
CA GLY A 25 -31.56 23.85 -62.24
C GLY A 25 -31.47 24.85 -61.13
N ILE A 26 -32.00 26.08 -61.33
CA ILE A 26 -32.03 27.12 -60.28
C ILE A 26 -33.06 26.75 -59.19
N ILE A 27 -34.27 26.30 -59.58
CA ILE A 27 -35.35 25.91 -58.65
C ILE A 27 -34.95 24.71 -57.78
N PHE A 28 -34.28 23.71 -58.40
CA PHE A 28 -33.84 22.51 -57.66
C PHE A 28 -32.55 22.74 -56.89
N ARG A 29 -31.75 23.73 -57.22
CA ARG A 29 -30.45 23.99 -56.55
C ARG A 29 -30.64 24.25 -55.07
N GLU A 30 -31.57 25.06 -54.67
CA GLU A 30 -31.84 25.38 -53.25
C GLU A 30 -32.38 24.16 -52.49
N SER A 31 -33.29 23.40 -53.12
CA SER A 31 -33.85 22.17 -52.54
C SER A 31 -32.80 21.08 -52.39
N ILE A 32 -31.86 20.93 -53.35
CA ILE A 32 -30.80 19.96 -53.27
C ILE A 32 -29.77 20.36 -52.20
N ILE A 33 -29.41 21.67 -52.14
CA ILE A 33 -28.48 22.18 -51.12
C ILE A 33 -29.08 22.03 -49.70
N THR A 34 -30.33 22.38 -49.50
CA THR A 34 -31.02 22.18 -48.22
C THR A 34 -31.20 20.72 -47.85
N PHE A 35 -31.48 19.84 -48.79
CA PHE A 35 -31.58 18.39 -48.55
C PHE A 35 -30.20 17.79 -48.15
N ILE A 36 -29.14 18.16 -48.86
CA ILE A 36 -27.77 17.68 -48.54
C ILE A 36 -27.34 18.25 -47.18
N ALA A 37 -27.56 19.54 -46.91
CA ALA A 37 -27.25 20.17 -45.66
C ALA A 37 -28.00 19.56 -44.45
N THR A 38 -29.28 19.28 -44.61
CA THR A 38 -30.08 18.60 -43.54
C THR A 38 -29.65 17.15 -43.34
N LYS A 39 -29.34 16.44 -44.40
CA LYS A 39 -28.90 15.04 -44.31
C LYS A 39 -27.49 14.93 -43.65
N VAL A 40 -26.56 15.79 -44.03
CA VAL A 40 -25.23 15.85 -43.44
C VAL A 40 -25.31 16.30 -41.97
N SER A 41 -26.18 17.27 -41.66
CA SER A 41 -26.40 17.70 -40.27
C SER A 41 -27.02 16.60 -39.41
N GLN A 42 -27.99 15.83 -39.91
CA GLN A 42 -28.59 14.71 -39.17
C GLN A 42 -27.60 13.55 -38.97
N GLU A 43 -26.75 13.28 -39.94
CA GLU A 43 -25.74 12.21 -39.85
C GLU A 43 -24.63 12.59 -38.85
N ASN A 44 -24.21 13.86 -38.87
CA ASN A 44 -23.27 14.38 -37.87
C ASN A 44 -23.84 14.39 -36.46
N LEU A 45 -25.10 14.76 -36.28
CA LEU A 45 -25.80 14.69 -34.98
C LEU A 45 -25.88 13.25 -34.47
N LYS A 46 -26.18 12.29 -35.33
CA LYS A 46 -26.24 10.88 -34.99
C LYS A 46 -24.88 10.31 -34.59
N GLN A 47 -23.82 10.68 -35.31
CA GLN A 47 -22.45 10.30 -34.95
C GLN A 47 -22.02 10.93 -33.61
N LEU A 48 -22.40 12.18 -33.37
CA LEU A 48 -22.09 12.89 -32.14
C LEU A 48 -22.83 12.28 -30.94
N GLU A 49 -24.09 11.86 -31.09
CA GLU A 49 -24.84 11.13 -30.08
C GLU A 49 -24.26 9.74 -29.79
N GLN A 50 -23.84 9.01 -30.83
CA GLN A 50 -23.17 7.74 -30.67
C GLN A 50 -21.82 7.90 -29.96
N MET A 51 -21.06 8.93 -30.31
CA MET A 51 -19.79 9.23 -29.65
C MET A 51 -20.00 9.61 -28.18
N LYS A 52 -21.01 10.43 -27.87
CA LYS A 52 -21.39 10.75 -26.47
C LYS A 52 -21.83 9.51 -25.70
N SER A 53 -22.61 8.62 -26.33
CA SER A 53 -23.03 7.37 -25.70
C SER A 53 -21.84 6.46 -25.40
N ASN A 54 -20.92 6.29 -26.35
CA ASN A 54 -19.72 5.48 -26.17
C ASN A 54 -18.78 6.06 -25.10
N LEU A 55 -18.65 7.37 -25.04
CA LEU A 55 -17.88 8.05 -24.00
C LEU A 55 -18.49 7.83 -22.62
N ARG A 56 -19.81 7.95 -22.45
CA ARG A 56 -20.51 7.68 -21.19
C ARG A 56 -20.37 6.23 -20.72
N VAL A 57 -20.46 5.27 -21.66
CA VAL A 57 -20.23 3.86 -21.33
C VAL A 57 -18.79 3.63 -20.89
N GLY A 58 -17.81 4.21 -21.57
CA GLY A 58 -16.39 4.12 -21.19
C GLY A 58 -16.10 4.79 -19.84
N GLU A 59 -16.76 5.91 -19.55
CA GLU A 59 -16.63 6.63 -18.29
C GLU A 59 -17.22 5.85 -17.11
N ASN A 60 -18.43 5.28 -17.29
CA ASN A 60 -19.03 4.42 -16.28
C ASN A 60 -18.16 3.19 -15.99
N ALA A 61 -17.65 2.53 -17.05
CA ALA A 61 -16.76 1.39 -16.88
C ALA A 61 -15.46 1.75 -16.12
N LYS A 62 -14.85 2.91 -16.40
CA LYS A 62 -13.70 3.41 -15.65
C LYS A 62 -14.05 3.73 -14.19
N ARG A 63 -15.20 4.35 -13.95
CA ARG A 63 -15.66 4.67 -12.61
C ARG A 63 -15.90 3.40 -11.78
N ASP A 64 -16.56 2.41 -12.35
CA ASP A 64 -16.78 1.12 -11.70
C ASP A 64 -15.47 0.40 -11.40
N MET A 65 -14.54 0.36 -12.37
CA MET A 65 -13.21 -0.23 -12.18
C MET A 65 -12.43 0.47 -11.07
N SER A 66 -12.44 1.79 -11.01
CA SER A 66 -11.80 2.55 -9.95
C SER A 66 -12.43 2.29 -8.58
N GLN A 67 -13.75 2.24 -8.48
CA GLN A 67 -14.43 1.89 -7.23
C GLN A 67 -14.08 0.46 -6.77
N HIS A 68 -13.97 -0.48 -7.69
CA HIS A 68 -13.52 -1.84 -7.39
C HIS A 68 -12.07 -1.87 -6.89
N VAL A 69 -11.17 -1.13 -7.53
CA VAL A 69 -9.77 -1.01 -7.10
C VAL A 69 -9.69 -0.40 -5.70
N VAL A 70 -10.39 0.71 -5.43
CA VAL A 70 -10.42 1.33 -4.11
C VAL A 70 -10.96 0.37 -3.05
N LYS A 71 -12.08 -0.32 -3.29
CA LYS A 71 -12.64 -1.31 -2.35
C LYS A 71 -11.68 -2.48 -2.11
N PHE A 72 -10.98 -2.94 -3.14
CA PHE A 72 -9.98 -4.00 -3.01
C PHE A 72 -8.80 -3.55 -2.13
N TYR A 73 -8.28 -2.34 -2.36
CA TYR A 73 -7.20 -1.78 -1.53
C TYR A 73 -7.63 -1.57 -0.08
N ASP A 74 -8.85 -1.12 0.18
CA ASP A 74 -9.39 -0.98 1.54
C ASP A 74 -9.46 -2.32 2.25
N ALA A 75 -10.05 -3.33 1.61
CA ALA A 75 -10.16 -4.67 2.17
C ALA A 75 -8.79 -5.33 2.39
N TYR A 76 -7.83 -5.12 1.48
CA TYR A 76 -6.45 -5.61 1.63
C TYR A 76 -5.73 -4.90 2.78
N SER A 77 -5.83 -3.58 2.85
CA SER A 77 -5.23 -2.77 3.93
C SER A 77 -5.77 -3.17 5.30
N ASP A 78 -7.09 -3.31 5.45
CA ASP A 78 -7.71 -3.71 6.71
C ASP A 78 -7.27 -5.11 7.16
N ARG A 79 -7.14 -6.05 6.22
CA ARG A 79 -6.60 -7.39 6.50
C ARG A 79 -5.13 -7.36 6.92
N LEU A 80 -4.31 -6.56 6.24
CA LEU A 80 -2.90 -6.41 6.58
C LEU A 80 -2.72 -5.79 7.96
N ILE A 81 -3.48 -4.75 8.28
CA ILE A 81 -3.49 -4.11 9.60
C ILE A 81 -3.90 -5.12 10.68
N ALA A 82 -4.97 -5.88 10.46
CA ALA A 82 -5.41 -6.91 11.40
C ALA A 82 -4.31 -7.96 11.64
N LYS A 83 -3.62 -8.41 10.59
CA LYS A 83 -2.51 -9.37 10.71
C LYS A 83 -1.29 -8.79 11.43
N LYS A 84 -0.96 -7.53 11.20
CA LYS A 84 0.10 -6.84 11.94
C LYS A 84 -0.23 -6.69 13.42
N MET A 85 -1.48 -6.37 13.75
CA MET A 85 -1.94 -6.30 15.16
C MET A 85 -1.86 -7.66 15.84
N GLU A 86 -2.34 -8.72 15.20
CA GLU A 86 -2.23 -10.10 15.69
C GLU A 86 -0.77 -10.49 15.95
N ALA A 87 0.13 -10.22 14.99
CA ALA A 87 1.55 -10.45 15.12
C ALA A 87 2.21 -9.65 16.26
N ALA A 88 1.79 -8.39 16.47
CA ALA A 88 2.25 -7.57 17.58
C ALA A 88 1.79 -8.13 18.94
N GLU A 89 0.56 -8.61 19.03
CA GLU A 89 0.03 -9.27 20.23
C GLU A 89 0.80 -10.56 20.54
N ASP A 90 1.10 -11.37 19.53
CA ASP A 90 1.89 -12.59 19.69
C ASP A 90 3.31 -12.29 20.18
N LEU A 91 3.96 -11.24 19.64
CA LEU A 91 5.27 -10.80 20.10
C LEU A 91 5.24 -10.33 21.56
N LEU A 92 4.23 -9.55 21.94
CA LEU A 92 4.07 -9.09 23.33
C LEU A 92 3.75 -10.25 24.29
N ARG A 93 3.01 -11.26 23.84
CA ARG A 93 2.76 -12.49 24.59
C ARG A 93 4.06 -13.27 24.79
N ALA A 94 4.88 -13.44 23.75
CA ALA A 94 6.21 -14.06 23.84
C ALA A 94 7.12 -13.30 24.82
N ARG A 95 7.16 -11.94 24.73
CA ARG A 95 7.86 -11.09 25.69
C ARG A 95 7.41 -11.38 27.13
N TYR A 96 6.12 -11.49 27.39
CA TYR A 96 5.57 -11.78 28.71
C TYR A 96 5.99 -13.16 29.22
N LEU A 97 5.99 -14.17 28.38
CA LEU A 97 6.45 -15.52 28.72
C LEU A 97 7.93 -15.51 29.12
N LEU A 98 8.77 -14.81 28.36
CA LEU A 98 10.20 -14.66 28.65
C LEU A 98 10.46 -13.85 29.93
N ALA A 99 9.58 -12.92 30.32
CA ALA A 99 9.73 -12.11 31.51
C ALA A 99 9.81 -12.95 32.80
N ARG A 100 9.26 -14.16 32.81
CA ARG A 100 9.38 -15.10 33.95
C ARG A 100 10.84 -15.44 34.25
N TYR A 101 11.70 -15.47 33.24
CA TYR A 101 13.12 -15.79 33.35
C TYR A 101 14.00 -14.56 33.57
N GLN A 102 13.46 -13.35 33.49
CA GLN A 102 14.23 -12.11 33.66
C GLN A 102 14.94 -12.04 35.03
N ARG A 103 14.39 -12.67 36.06
CA ARG A 103 15.02 -12.76 37.36
C ARG A 103 16.37 -13.49 37.29
N LEU A 104 16.58 -14.40 36.33
CA LEU A 104 17.87 -15.06 36.15
C LEU A 104 18.97 -14.08 35.74
N THR A 105 18.64 -13.09 34.90
CA THR A 105 19.61 -12.05 34.51
C THR A 105 20.04 -11.20 35.70
N GLN A 106 19.16 -10.99 36.68
CA GLN A 106 19.50 -10.27 37.92
C GLN A 106 20.48 -11.06 38.78
N TYR A 107 20.33 -12.37 38.88
CA TYR A 107 21.34 -13.22 39.55
C TYR A 107 22.69 -13.16 38.82
N MET A 108 22.69 -13.16 37.47
CA MET A 108 23.92 -13.01 36.68
C MET A 108 24.64 -11.67 36.93
N GLN A 109 23.91 -10.63 37.30
CA GLN A 109 24.48 -9.31 37.62
C GLN A 109 25.07 -9.25 39.03
N LEU A 110 24.56 -10.06 39.95
CA LEU A 110 24.98 -10.09 41.34
C LEU A 110 26.25 -10.92 41.56
N PHE A 111 26.52 -11.86 40.68
CA PHE A 111 27.63 -12.79 40.83
C PHE A 111 28.81 -12.45 39.89
N ASP A 112 30.04 -12.67 40.35
CA ASP A 112 31.22 -12.63 39.49
C ASP A 112 31.26 -13.92 38.64
N MET A 113 30.52 -13.92 37.58
CA MET A 113 30.33 -15.11 36.72
C MET A 113 31.64 -15.70 36.22
N PRO A 114 32.65 -14.93 35.77
CA PRO A 114 33.95 -15.47 35.41
C PRO A 114 34.59 -16.30 36.53
N LYS A 115 34.53 -15.83 37.77
CA LYS A 115 35.09 -16.58 38.90
C LYS A 115 34.27 -17.83 39.23
N ILE A 116 32.96 -17.74 39.15
CA ILE A 116 32.05 -18.86 39.42
C ILE A 116 32.29 -19.99 38.42
N LEU A 117 32.39 -19.69 37.13
CA LEU A 117 32.60 -20.68 36.08
C LEU A 117 33.98 -21.38 36.16
N LEU A 118 34.98 -20.67 36.68
CA LEU A 118 36.31 -21.23 36.89
C LEU A 118 36.42 -22.05 38.19
N ALA A 119 35.66 -21.65 39.23
CA ALA A 119 35.84 -22.21 40.58
C ALA A 119 35.31 -23.64 40.73
N ASN A 120 34.42 -24.12 39.86
CA ASN A 120 33.80 -25.45 39.89
C ASN A 120 33.43 -25.90 41.33
N ASN A 121 32.72 -25.06 42.06
CA ASN A 121 32.40 -25.18 43.49
C ASN A 121 31.02 -25.81 43.69
N GLU A 122 30.99 -26.93 44.43
CA GLU A 122 29.74 -27.68 44.72
C GLU A 122 28.71 -26.86 45.48
N ASN A 123 29.12 -25.96 46.37
CA ASN A 123 28.20 -25.07 47.08
C ASN A 123 27.53 -24.07 46.14
N VAL A 124 28.29 -23.56 45.19
CA VAL A 124 27.77 -22.66 44.13
C VAL A 124 26.80 -23.45 43.23
N ALA A 125 27.14 -24.64 42.84
CA ALA A 125 26.25 -25.50 42.05
C ALA A 125 24.93 -25.80 42.78
N ALA A 126 25.01 -26.11 44.10
CA ALA A 126 23.80 -26.32 44.91
C ALA A 126 22.92 -25.05 45.00
N LEU A 127 23.54 -23.86 45.11
CA LEU A 127 22.84 -22.60 45.08
C LEU A 127 22.09 -22.40 43.73
N PHE A 128 22.80 -22.61 42.61
CA PHE A 128 22.18 -22.45 41.28
C PHE A 128 21.12 -23.51 41.02
N LYS A 129 21.24 -24.75 41.50
CA LYS A 129 20.15 -25.73 41.48
C LYS A 129 18.90 -25.23 42.23
N THR A 130 19.12 -24.57 43.36
CA THR A 130 18.01 -23.98 44.12
C THR A 130 17.36 -22.82 43.38
N ILE A 131 18.16 -21.94 42.77
CA ILE A 131 17.69 -20.83 41.92
C ILE A 131 16.89 -21.37 40.73
N MET A 132 17.33 -22.45 40.09
CA MET A 132 16.70 -23.02 38.90
C MET A 132 15.47 -23.87 39.19
N ARG A 133 15.27 -24.30 40.44
CA ARG A 133 14.12 -25.14 40.81
C ARG A 133 12.77 -24.64 40.34
N PRO A 134 12.39 -23.34 40.45
CA PRO A 134 11.12 -22.82 39.97
C PRO A 134 10.96 -22.85 38.44
N TYR A 135 12.06 -23.03 37.69
CA TYR A 135 12.09 -22.94 36.23
C TYR A 135 12.18 -24.30 35.55
N LYS A 136 12.39 -25.41 36.30
CA LYS A 136 12.57 -26.77 35.73
C LYS A 136 11.39 -27.26 34.91
N ASP A 137 10.18 -26.96 35.39
CA ASP A 137 8.94 -27.40 34.74
C ASP A 137 8.42 -26.39 33.73
N SER A 138 9.16 -25.29 33.51
CA SER A 138 8.71 -24.13 32.73
C SER A 138 9.37 -24.02 31.36
N PHE A 139 10.07 -25.07 30.88
CA PHE A 139 10.73 -25.02 29.56
C PHE A 139 9.74 -24.69 28.43
N ASP A 140 8.44 -24.89 28.65
CA ASP A 140 7.37 -24.46 27.76
C ASP A 140 7.28 -22.94 27.60
N GLY A 141 7.91 -22.15 28.46
CA GLY A 141 7.99 -20.69 28.33
C GLY A 141 8.78 -20.20 27.14
N PHE A 142 9.60 -21.06 26.53
CA PHE A 142 10.31 -20.78 25.27
C PHE A 142 9.56 -21.26 24.02
N LYS A 143 8.39 -21.92 24.21
CA LYS A 143 7.54 -22.37 23.12
C LYS A 143 6.51 -21.27 22.81
N TYR A 144 6.81 -20.44 21.85
CA TYR A 144 5.88 -19.45 21.29
C TYR A 144 6.06 -19.40 19.79
N ASP A 145 4.97 -19.09 19.09
CA ASP A 145 4.98 -18.98 17.65
C ASP A 145 5.52 -17.60 17.23
N LYS A 146 6.54 -17.61 16.37
CA LYS A 146 7.14 -16.42 15.77
C LYS A 146 6.71 -16.21 14.33
N THR A 147 5.89 -17.09 13.77
CA THR A 147 5.54 -17.05 12.34
C THR A 147 4.83 -15.75 11.99
N GLY A 148 3.84 -15.37 12.79
CA GLY A 148 3.14 -14.10 12.60
C GLY A 148 4.06 -12.88 12.69
N PRO A 149 4.81 -12.73 13.81
CA PRO A 149 5.80 -11.65 13.95
C PRO A 149 6.81 -11.58 12.79
N LEU A 150 7.40 -12.71 12.37
CA LEU A 150 8.38 -12.76 11.28
C LEU A 150 7.82 -12.32 9.92
N LEU A 151 6.53 -12.56 9.68
CA LEU A 151 5.90 -12.22 8.40
C LEU A 151 5.38 -10.78 8.33
N TYR A 152 4.98 -10.21 9.46
CA TYR A 152 4.20 -8.97 9.45
C TYR A 152 4.84 -7.80 10.20
N LEU A 153 5.84 -8.04 11.08
CA LEU A 153 6.51 -6.97 11.79
C LEU A 153 7.83 -6.57 11.10
N SER A 154 8.29 -5.36 11.37
CA SER A 154 9.53 -4.84 10.83
C SER A 154 10.75 -5.56 11.38
N GLU A 155 11.84 -5.58 10.60
CA GLU A 155 13.13 -6.12 11.02
C GLU A 155 13.63 -5.45 12.31
N ARG A 156 13.37 -4.15 12.49
CA ARG A 156 13.74 -3.42 13.70
C ARG A 156 13.06 -4.01 14.94
N THR A 157 11.75 -4.23 14.88
CA THR A 157 10.97 -4.78 15.99
C THR A 157 11.42 -6.20 16.33
N LEU A 158 11.65 -7.03 15.30
CA LEU A 158 12.15 -8.39 15.47
C LEU A 158 13.56 -8.41 16.07
N ARG A 159 14.46 -7.55 15.63
CA ARG A 159 15.85 -7.47 16.14
C ARG A 159 15.88 -7.15 17.63
N VAL A 160 15.06 -6.21 18.08
CA VAL A 160 14.94 -5.86 19.51
C VAL A 160 14.47 -7.06 20.33
N PHE A 161 13.47 -7.78 19.84
CA PHE A 161 12.96 -8.98 20.50
C PHE A 161 14.02 -10.09 20.54
N GLU A 162 14.71 -10.35 19.44
CA GLU A 162 15.78 -11.37 19.37
C GLU A 162 16.93 -11.10 20.33
N ILE A 163 17.33 -9.83 20.50
CA ILE A 163 18.34 -9.45 21.48
C ILE A 163 17.88 -9.83 22.89
N TYR A 164 16.66 -9.42 23.27
CA TYR A 164 16.08 -9.75 24.57
C TYR A 164 15.99 -11.25 24.80
N GLU A 165 15.42 -11.97 23.84
CA GLU A 165 15.31 -13.43 23.87
C GLU A 165 16.66 -14.10 24.09
N THR A 166 17.68 -13.68 23.33
CA THR A 166 19.04 -14.24 23.43
C THR A 166 19.66 -13.98 24.81
N ILE A 167 19.46 -12.78 25.39
CA ILE A 167 19.93 -12.47 26.75
C ILE A 167 19.28 -13.43 27.76
N ILE A 168 17.97 -13.64 27.67
CA ILE A 168 17.22 -14.50 28.58
C ILE A 168 17.64 -15.97 28.45
N ILE A 169 17.76 -16.47 27.21
CA ILE A 169 18.18 -17.85 26.93
C ILE A 169 19.60 -18.07 27.45
N ASN A 170 20.53 -17.14 27.21
CA ASN A 170 21.89 -17.25 27.70
C ASN A 170 21.96 -17.27 29.24
N ALA A 171 21.16 -16.45 29.92
CA ALA A 171 21.05 -16.49 31.36
C ALA A 171 20.54 -17.85 31.88
N TYR A 172 19.50 -18.40 31.24
CA TYR A 172 18.94 -19.70 31.60
C TYR A 172 19.97 -20.83 31.40
N ILE A 173 20.59 -20.88 30.23
CA ILE A 173 21.63 -21.92 29.93
C ILE A 173 22.80 -21.81 30.91
N THR A 174 23.27 -20.59 31.21
CA THR A 174 24.37 -20.37 32.14
C THR A 174 24.02 -20.86 33.55
N CYS A 175 22.81 -20.54 34.04
CA CYS A 175 22.33 -21.03 35.34
C CYS A 175 22.25 -22.56 35.39
N GLU A 176 21.74 -23.21 34.35
CA GLU A 176 21.63 -24.66 34.25
C GLU A 176 23.02 -25.31 34.25
N LEU A 177 23.97 -24.80 33.45
CA LEU A 177 25.34 -25.34 33.40
C LEU A 177 26.04 -25.25 34.74
N VAL A 178 25.93 -24.10 35.42
CA VAL A 178 26.51 -23.92 36.76
C VAL A 178 25.85 -24.85 37.77
N GLY A 179 24.51 -24.96 37.75
CA GLY A 179 23.76 -25.85 38.61
C GLY A 179 24.11 -27.33 38.44
N HIS A 180 24.43 -27.77 37.23
CA HIS A 180 24.86 -29.14 36.97
C HIS A 180 26.35 -29.42 37.26
N ASN A 181 27.12 -28.43 37.67
CA ASN A 181 28.55 -28.53 37.99
C ASN A 181 29.35 -29.21 36.87
N ILE A 182 29.10 -28.83 35.62
CA ILE A 182 29.74 -29.43 34.45
C ILE A 182 31.21 -28.95 34.37
N LYS A 183 32.17 -29.86 34.24
CA LYS A 183 33.59 -29.51 34.08
C LYS A 183 33.82 -28.68 32.81
N ASN A 184 34.72 -27.71 32.85
CA ASN A 184 35.08 -26.82 31.75
C ASN A 184 33.88 -25.99 31.21
N GLN A 185 33.07 -25.48 32.09
CA GLN A 185 31.92 -24.62 31.74
C GLN A 185 32.34 -23.41 30.90
N ASP A 186 33.50 -22.83 31.20
CA ASP A 186 34.13 -21.72 30.46
C ASP A 186 34.38 -22.03 28.98
N LYS A 187 34.62 -23.30 28.64
CA LYS A 187 34.82 -23.76 27.24
C LYS A 187 33.51 -24.06 26.52
N ILE A 188 32.48 -24.43 27.27
CA ILE A 188 31.13 -24.74 26.72
C ILE A 188 30.39 -23.44 26.44
N LEU A 189 30.45 -22.49 27.36
CA LEU A 189 29.91 -21.15 27.18
C LEU A 189 30.84 -20.32 26.30
N LYS A 190 30.71 -20.50 24.98
CA LYS A 190 31.42 -19.65 24.03
C LYS A 190 30.90 -18.22 24.15
N LYS A 191 31.84 -17.25 24.08
CA LYS A 191 31.47 -15.83 23.97
C LYS A 191 30.48 -15.64 22.84
N ASP A 192 29.31 -15.12 23.17
CA ASP A 192 28.33 -14.76 22.15
C ASP A 192 28.69 -13.37 21.60
N THR A 193 29.74 -13.35 20.78
CA THR A 193 30.20 -12.13 20.12
C THR A 193 29.10 -11.49 19.25
N LYS A 194 28.18 -12.30 18.72
CA LYS A 194 27.05 -11.81 17.92
C LYS A 194 26.03 -11.05 18.76
N LEU A 195 25.73 -11.54 19.95
CA LEU A 195 24.85 -10.82 20.88
C LEU A 195 25.43 -9.47 21.28
N ILE A 196 26.74 -9.46 21.65
CA ILE A 196 27.44 -8.23 22.02
C ILE A 196 27.38 -7.22 20.87
N GLN A 197 27.71 -7.65 19.64
CA GLN A 197 27.69 -6.81 18.47
C GLN A 197 26.29 -6.24 18.21
N ARG A 198 25.25 -7.07 18.29
CA ARG A 198 23.85 -6.63 18.11
C ARG A 198 23.42 -5.59 19.15
N ILE A 199 23.85 -5.75 20.41
CA ILE A 199 23.55 -4.76 21.46
C ILE A 199 24.28 -3.45 21.16
N ILE A 200 25.55 -3.48 20.77
CA ILE A 200 26.34 -2.28 20.44
C ILE A 200 25.75 -1.57 19.21
N GLU A 201 25.37 -2.32 18.17
CA GLU A 201 24.72 -1.75 16.99
C GLU A 201 23.40 -1.05 17.34
N TYR A 202 22.63 -1.59 18.28
CA TYR A 202 21.36 -0.98 18.71
C TYR A 202 21.56 0.16 19.71
N VAL A 203 22.49 -0.01 20.64
CA VAL A 203 22.83 0.95 21.70
C VAL A 203 24.34 1.19 21.70
N PRO A 204 24.86 2.10 20.87
CA PRO A 204 26.31 2.36 20.76
C PRO A 204 27.00 2.72 22.08
N ALA A 205 26.28 3.41 22.97
CA ALA A 205 26.80 3.75 24.31
C ALA A 205 27.14 2.52 25.18
N SER A 206 26.66 1.33 24.83
CA SER A 206 26.98 0.08 25.55
C SER A 206 28.41 -0.42 25.34
N GLU A 207 29.11 0.04 24.29
CA GLU A 207 30.45 -0.45 23.90
C GLU A 207 31.49 -0.32 25.02
N GLU A 208 31.51 0.82 25.72
CA GLU A 208 32.43 1.05 26.83
C GLU A 208 32.17 0.09 27.98
N GLY A 209 30.90 -0.23 28.26
CA GLY A 209 30.52 -1.19 29.29
C GLY A 209 31.02 -2.61 28.94
N PHE A 210 30.88 -3.02 27.68
CA PHE A 210 31.43 -4.32 27.24
C PHE A 210 32.95 -4.40 27.30
N LYS A 211 33.66 -3.31 26.98
CA LYS A 211 35.13 -3.24 27.14
C LYS A 211 35.56 -3.39 28.58
N LYS A 212 34.77 -2.83 29.53
CA LYS A 212 35.11 -2.81 30.96
C LYS A 212 34.68 -4.09 31.68
N PHE A 213 33.47 -4.61 31.39
CA PHE A 213 32.84 -5.69 32.17
C PHE A 213 32.74 -7.01 31.41
N GLY A 214 33.16 -7.04 30.14
CA GLY A 214 33.08 -8.21 29.30
C GLY A 214 31.65 -8.59 28.89
N GLU A 215 31.51 -9.87 28.47
CA GLU A 215 30.26 -10.39 27.88
C GLU A 215 29.09 -10.43 28.86
N TYR A 216 29.34 -10.61 30.13
CA TYR A 216 28.26 -10.65 31.15
C TYR A 216 27.56 -9.31 31.35
N TYR A 217 28.13 -8.22 30.82
CA TYR A 217 27.46 -6.93 30.77
C TYR A 217 26.15 -6.95 29.96
N ALA A 218 26.00 -7.92 29.05
CA ALA A 218 24.76 -8.13 28.30
C ALA A 218 23.53 -8.29 29.22
N TYR A 219 23.69 -8.93 30.39
CA TYR A 219 22.57 -9.17 31.31
C TYR A 219 21.98 -7.86 31.90
N PHE A 220 22.76 -6.79 31.98
CA PHE A 220 22.29 -5.48 32.44
C PHE A 220 21.28 -4.84 31.45
N TRP A 221 21.36 -5.26 30.18
CA TRP A 221 20.48 -4.74 29.13
C TRP A 221 19.13 -5.46 29.05
N ALA A 222 18.91 -6.52 29.79
CA ALA A 222 17.66 -7.28 29.75
C ALA A 222 16.43 -6.42 30.05
N SER A 223 16.48 -5.56 31.07
CA SER A 223 15.37 -4.69 31.44
C SER A 223 15.12 -3.60 30.39
N TYR A 224 16.19 -3.05 29.81
CA TYR A 224 16.08 -2.09 28.73
C TYR A 224 15.37 -2.69 27.51
N PHE A 225 15.84 -3.82 27.00
CA PHE A 225 15.23 -4.45 25.83
C PHE A 225 13.82 -4.96 26.11
N TYR A 226 13.52 -5.35 27.33
CA TYR A 226 12.15 -5.68 27.73
C TYR A 226 11.19 -4.52 27.52
N GLU A 227 11.54 -3.32 27.93
CA GLU A 227 10.70 -2.14 27.69
C GLU A 227 10.74 -1.66 26.24
N GLU A 228 11.89 -1.77 25.60
CA GLU A 228 12.07 -1.33 24.23
C GLU A 228 11.25 -2.12 23.23
N ILE A 229 11.03 -3.43 23.44
CA ILE A 229 10.09 -4.24 22.63
C ILE A 229 8.71 -3.59 22.60
N LYS A 230 8.21 -3.15 23.75
CA LYS A 230 6.91 -2.46 23.85
C LYS A 230 6.91 -1.16 23.06
N ASN A 231 7.99 -0.38 23.13
CA ASN A 231 8.12 0.91 22.45
C ASN A 231 8.13 0.75 20.94
N VAL A 232 8.98 -0.14 20.41
CA VAL A 232 9.07 -0.37 18.96
C VAL A 232 7.78 -0.98 18.40
N THR A 233 7.17 -1.92 19.12
CA THR A 233 5.88 -2.52 18.73
C THR A 233 4.78 -1.46 18.69
N ARG A 234 4.74 -0.55 19.67
CA ARG A 234 3.78 0.57 19.70
C ARG A 234 4.01 1.52 18.53
N GLN A 235 5.25 1.87 18.23
CA GLN A 235 5.57 2.70 17.07
C GLN A 235 5.10 2.05 15.77
N GLU A 236 5.38 0.76 15.59
CA GLU A 236 4.96 0.03 14.40
C GLU A 236 3.43 0.01 14.21
N ILE A 237 2.65 -0.06 15.30
CA ILE A 237 1.20 0.05 15.24
C ILE A 237 0.75 1.48 14.92
N LEU A 238 1.43 2.50 15.43
CA LEU A 238 1.11 3.91 15.14
C LEU A 238 1.41 4.26 13.68
N ASP A 239 2.52 3.75 13.12
CA ASP A 239 2.90 3.95 11.72
C ASP A 239 1.87 3.35 10.75
N LEU A 240 1.05 2.37 11.19
CA LEU A 240 -0.11 1.89 10.41
C LEU A 240 -1.16 2.97 10.17
N GLY A 241 -1.27 3.95 11.08
CA GLY A 241 -2.13 5.12 10.91
C GLY A 241 -1.67 6.04 9.78
N GLU A 242 -0.36 6.19 9.59
CA GLU A 242 0.23 6.97 8.50
C GLU A 242 0.01 6.30 7.14
N THR A 243 0.17 4.98 7.07
CA THR A 243 -0.14 4.20 5.85
C THR A 243 -1.62 4.35 5.44
N LYS A 244 -2.54 4.39 6.40
CA LYS A 244 -3.95 4.71 6.14
C LYS A 244 -4.13 6.12 5.56
N GLY A 245 -3.36 7.09 6.05
CA GLY A 245 -3.33 8.47 5.54
C GLY A 245 -2.85 8.56 4.08
N GLU A 246 -1.87 7.75 3.68
CA GLU A 246 -1.42 7.66 2.28
C GLU A 246 -2.48 7.07 1.35
N ILE A 247 -3.21 6.05 1.80
CA ILE A 247 -4.33 5.47 1.05
C ILE A 247 -5.44 6.50 0.86
N ILE A 248 -5.74 7.32 1.88
CA ILE A 248 -6.70 8.42 1.77
C ILE A 248 -6.25 9.43 0.73
N LYS A 249 -4.97 9.82 0.71
CA LYS A 249 -4.41 10.73 -0.31
C LYS A 249 -4.54 10.16 -1.73
N VAL A 250 -4.31 8.86 -1.92
CA VAL A 250 -4.52 8.20 -3.22
C VAL A 250 -5.99 8.25 -3.64
N LYS A 251 -6.93 8.04 -2.70
CA LYS A 251 -8.38 8.20 -2.96
C LYS A 251 -8.73 9.61 -3.38
N ASP A 252 -8.18 10.62 -2.69
CA ASP A 252 -8.41 12.03 -3.00
C ASP A 252 -7.87 12.39 -4.40
N ILE A 253 -6.69 11.90 -4.77
CA ILE A 253 -6.11 12.10 -6.11
C ILE A 253 -6.99 11.47 -7.19
N ILE A 254 -7.50 10.25 -6.95
CA ILE A 254 -8.43 9.58 -7.86
C ILE A 254 -9.72 10.39 -7.99
N SER A 255 -10.31 10.87 -6.87
CA SER A 255 -11.52 11.69 -6.87
C SER A 255 -11.33 13.00 -7.64
N GLN A 256 -10.24 13.74 -7.40
CA GLN A 256 -9.91 14.97 -8.12
C GLN A 256 -9.71 14.74 -9.62
N SER A 257 -9.10 13.60 -10.00
CA SER A 257 -8.96 13.19 -11.40
C SER A 257 -10.33 13.00 -12.08
N TYR A 258 -11.33 12.46 -11.36
CA TYR A 258 -12.70 12.33 -11.87
C TYR A 258 -13.39 13.67 -12.02
N GLU A 259 -13.28 14.55 -11.02
CA GLU A 259 -13.87 15.89 -11.07
C GLU A 259 -13.33 16.71 -12.26
N ALA A 260 -12.01 16.67 -12.48
CA ALA A 260 -11.37 17.31 -13.62
C ALA A 260 -11.87 16.74 -14.97
N MET A 261 -12.07 15.42 -15.05
CA MET A 261 -12.57 14.77 -16.25
C MET A 261 -14.05 15.12 -16.51
N GLU A 262 -14.87 15.20 -15.47
CA GLU A 262 -16.27 15.66 -15.56
C GLU A 262 -16.37 17.11 -16.03
N GLU A 263 -15.48 17.99 -15.56
CA GLU A 263 -15.43 19.39 -16.02
C GLU A 263 -15.05 19.50 -17.50
N VAL A 264 -14.11 18.69 -17.99
CA VAL A 264 -13.74 18.60 -19.41
C VAL A 264 -14.93 18.11 -20.23
N MET A 265 -15.67 17.11 -19.76
CA MET A 265 -16.86 16.60 -20.45
C MET A 265 -17.98 17.65 -20.52
N LYS A 266 -18.25 18.41 -19.44
CA LYS A 266 -19.18 19.53 -19.44
C LYS A 266 -18.79 20.62 -20.46
N LYS A 267 -17.49 20.92 -20.57
CA LYS A 267 -16.97 21.87 -21.58
C LYS A 267 -17.18 21.34 -23.00
N LEU A 268 -16.96 20.06 -23.26
CA LEU A 268 -17.21 19.42 -24.55
C LEU A 268 -18.71 19.37 -24.88
N GLU A 269 -19.59 19.18 -23.90
CA GLU A 269 -21.05 19.27 -24.10
C GLU A 269 -21.51 20.72 -24.45
N GLY A 270 -20.82 21.71 -23.89
CA GLY A 270 -21.05 23.13 -24.23
C GLY A 270 -20.56 23.49 -25.64
N CYS A 271 -19.51 22.84 -26.15
CA CYS A 271 -18.99 23.05 -27.51
C CYS A 271 -19.83 22.38 -28.61
N GLY A 272 -20.79 21.51 -28.26
CA GLY A 272 -21.68 20.84 -29.21
C GLY A 272 -22.80 21.67 -29.76
N LYS A 273 -22.95 22.94 -29.40
CA LYS A 273 -23.75 23.91 -30.15
C LYS A 273 -22.87 24.45 -31.27
N LEU A 274 -23.02 23.85 -32.47
CA LEU A 274 -22.47 24.47 -33.70
C LEU A 274 -22.90 25.95 -33.70
N PRO A 275 -21.95 26.88 -33.98
CA PRO A 275 -22.34 28.28 -34.16
C PRO A 275 -23.40 28.33 -35.24
N THR A 276 -24.57 28.77 -34.92
CA THR A 276 -25.62 29.10 -35.90
C THR A 276 -24.99 30.06 -36.89
N ASN A 277 -24.98 29.66 -38.14
CA ASN A 277 -24.31 30.40 -39.22
C ASN A 277 -24.87 31.83 -39.22
N PRO A 278 -24.06 32.86 -38.92
CA PRO A 278 -24.58 34.25 -38.79
C PRO A 278 -25.18 34.81 -40.08
N VAL A 279 -25.09 34.10 -41.20
CA VAL A 279 -25.66 34.46 -42.49
C VAL A 279 -27.20 34.29 -42.51
N PHE A 280 -27.77 33.43 -41.63
CA PHE A 280 -29.21 33.19 -41.61
C PHE A 280 -30.00 33.99 -40.59
N GLU A 281 -29.38 34.71 -39.68
CA GLU A 281 -30.11 35.56 -38.70
C GLU A 281 -30.45 36.96 -39.27
N ASN A 282 -29.78 37.44 -40.30
CA ASN A 282 -30.03 38.77 -40.88
C ASN A 282 -31.20 38.82 -41.84
N GLU A 283 -31.76 37.71 -42.32
CA GLU A 283 -32.91 37.72 -43.23
C GLU A 283 -34.27 37.67 -42.51
N ARG A 284 -34.31 37.38 -41.21
CA ARG A 284 -35.59 37.35 -40.44
C ARG A 284 -35.97 38.64 -39.76
N THR A 285 -35.17 39.66 -39.82
CA THR A 285 -35.42 40.97 -39.18
C THR A 285 -35.81 42.09 -40.16
N GLN A 286 -36.06 41.80 -41.45
CA GLN A 286 -36.49 42.81 -42.42
C GLN A 286 -37.96 42.72 -42.84
N ASP A 287 -38.75 41.75 -42.33
CA ASP A 287 -40.20 41.70 -42.57
C ASP A 287 -40.97 41.83 -41.24
N ASN A 288 -40.97 43.07 -40.73
CA ASN A 288 -42.00 43.60 -39.81
C ASN A 288 -42.03 45.12 -39.91
#